data_df10a7a36abd98dbbf881e1db193ba7d
#
_entry.id   df10a7a36abd98dbbf881e1db193ba7d
#
_cell.length_a   1.000
_cell.length_b   1.000
_cell.length_c   1.000
_cell.angle_alpha   90.00
_cell.angle_beta   90.00
_cell.angle_gamma   90.00
#
_symmetry.space_group_name_H-M   'P 1'
#
loop_
_entity.id
_entity.type
_entity.pdbx_description
1 polymer ?
#
loop_
_entity_poly.entity_id
_entity_poly.type
_entity_poly.pdbx_seq_one_letter_code
_entity_poly.pdbx_strand_id
1 'polypeptide(L)'
;MRKTKQNIRAKAKNIKFLLLDVDGVMTDGRIILDNQGNELKAFHVRDGHGIKLAQKSGIIVGIITGRKSEVVNIRARELGIQEVHQGAHEKIAVYDALIAKYGFRDSEVAYIGDDVVDVDIFKRVGLAVAVADSDPAIKSHADIVTRAEGGRGSVREVINIILKSQGKLQVS
;
A
#
# COMPACT_ATOMS: atom_id res chain seq x y z
N MET A 1 11.94 -16.27 -12.24
CA MET A 1 11.84 -17.31 -11.18
C MET A 1 10.63 -16.96 -10.30
N ARG A 2 9.62 -17.84 -10.19
CA ARG A 2 8.52 -17.63 -9.22
C ARG A 2 9.13 -17.66 -7.82
N LYS A 3 9.10 -16.53 -7.10
CA LYS A 3 9.47 -16.50 -5.68
C LYS A 3 8.56 -17.49 -4.93
N THR A 4 9.13 -18.42 -4.21
CA THR A 4 8.35 -19.49 -3.57
C THR A 4 7.45 -18.89 -2.48
N LYS A 5 6.27 -19.50 -2.25
CA LYS A 5 5.33 -19.09 -1.16
C LYS A 5 6.04 -18.97 0.21
N GLN A 6 7.06 -19.78 0.43
CA GLN A 6 7.87 -19.78 1.65
C GLN A 6 8.70 -18.50 1.80
N ASN A 7 9.26 -17.96 0.71
CA ASN A 7 10.01 -16.71 0.71
C ASN A 7 9.09 -15.52 0.99
N ILE A 8 7.92 -15.48 0.37
CA ILE A 8 6.90 -14.42 0.61
C ILE A 8 6.49 -14.40 2.08
N ARG A 9 6.23 -15.59 2.68
CA ARG A 9 5.87 -15.69 4.10
C ARG A 9 6.99 -15.19 5.02
N ALA A 10 8.24 -15.51 4.72
CA ALA A 10 9.39 -15.05 5.48
C ALA A 10 9.52 -13.51 5.45
N LYS A 11 9.37 -12.90 4.26
CA LYS A 11 9.35 -11.45 4.10
C LYS A 11 8.18 -10.80 4.86
N ALA A 12 6.97 -11.30 4.66
CA ALA A 12 5.74 -10.77 5.28
C ALA A 12 5.77 -10.83 6.81
N LYS A 13 6.49 -11.80 7.40
CA LYS A 13 6.65 -11.94 8.85
C LYS A 13 7.37 -10.76 9.48
N ASN A 14 8.27 -10.11 8.75
CA ASN A 14 9.11 -9.03 9.26
C ASN A 14 8.47 -7.65 9.13
N ILE A 15 7.35 -7.51 8.43
CA ILE A 15 6.76 -6.21 8.09
C ILE A 15 6.23 -5.51 9.36
N LYS A 16 6.68 -4.28 9.52
CA LYS A 16 6.26 -3.35 10.58
C LYS A 16 5.63 -2.08 10.02
N PHE A 17 5.92 -1.75 8.76
CA PHE A 17 5.41 -0.58 8.09
C PHE A 17 4.83 -0.98 6.72
N LEU A 18 3.57 -0.62 6.49
CA LEU A 18 2.88 -0.81 5.22
C LEU A 18 2.63 0.55 4.57
N LEU A 19 3.24 0.79 3.44
CA LEU A 19 3.07 1.99 2.64
C LEU A 19 2.18 1.69 1.43
N LEU A 20 1.30 2.62 1.11
CA LEU A 20 0.27 2.49 0.07
C LEU A 20 0.38 3.65 -0.91
N ASP A 21 0.30 3.38 -2.21
CA ASP A 21 -0.20 4.38 -3.14
C ASP A 21 -1.72 4.52 -3.01
N VAL A 22 -2.31 5.53 -3.65
CA VAL A 22 -3.74 5.81 -3.61
C VAL A 22 -4.42 5.44 -4.92
N ASP A 23 -4.10 6.19 -5.98
CA ASP A 23 -4.78 6.02 -7.27
C ASP A 23 -4.29 4.72 -7.92
N GLY A 24 -5.21 3.79 -8.20
CA GLY A 24 -4.89 2.44 -8.68
C GLY A 24 -4.60 1.40 -7.57
N VAL A 25 -4.46 1.80 -6.29
CA VAL A 25 -4.23 0.89 -5.16
C VAL A 25 -5.38 0.93 -4.16
N MET A 26 -5.60 2.08 -3.50
CA MET A 26 -6.72 2.30 -2.58
C MET A 26 -8.02 2.59 -3.33
N THR A 27 -7.91 3.07 -4.57
CA THR A 27 -8.99 3.32 -5.53
C THR A 27 -8.77 2.48 -6.79
N ASP A 28 -9.71 2.51 -7.72
CA ASP A 28 -9.59 1.89 -9.04
C ASP A 28 -8.88 2.77 -10.09
N GLY A 29 -8.18 3.82 -9.66
CA GLY A 29 -7.37 4.71 -10.50
C GLY A 29 -8.15 5.71 -11.35
N ARG A 30 -9.50 5.68 -11.33
CA ARG A 30 -10.31 6.64 -12.10
C ARG A 30 -10.28 8.03 -11.49
N ILE A 31 -10.25 9.04 -12.37
CA ILE A 31 -10.45 10.44 -12.01
C ILE A 31 -11.92 10.77 -12.27
N ILE A 32 -12.66 11.09 -11.22
CA ILE A 32 -14.09 11.43 -11.30
C ILE A 32 -14.24 12.87 -10.83
N LEU A 33 -14.76 13.72 -11.71
CA LEU A 33 -14.99 15.14 -11.42
C LEU A 33 -16.46 15.48 -11.65
N ASP A 34 -17.02 16.35 -10.82
CA ASP A 34 -18.31 16.97 -11.08
C ASP A 34 -18.16 18.19 -12.00
N ASN A 35 -19.26 18.81 -12.37
CA ASN A 35 -19.26 20.01 -13.24
C ASN A 35 -18.63 21.26 -12.58
N GLN A 36 -18.40 21.23 -11.29
CA GLN A 36 -17.73 22.31 -10.52
C GLN A 36 -16.24 22.02 -10.34
N GLY A 37 -15.76 20.85 -10.83
CA GLY A 37 -14.37 20.43 -10.68
C GLY A 37 -14.06 19.76 -9.33
N ASN A 38 -15.07 19.41 -8.53
CA ASN A 38 -14.85 18.66 -7.30
C ASN A 38 -14.49 17.21 -7.62
N GLU A 39 -13.44 16.72 -6.98
CA GLU A 39 -13.00 15.34 -7.14
C GLU A 39 -13.80 14.38 -6.24
N LEU A 40 -14.16 13.25 -6.81
CA LEU A 40 -14.77 12.11 -6.12
C LEU A 40 -13.83 10.91 -6.19
N LYS A 41 -13.69 10.17 -5.09
CA LYS A 41 -12.95 8.91 -5.05
C LYS A 41 -13.79 7.83 -4.37
N ALA A 42 -13.78 6.63 -4.95
CA ALA A 42 -14.39 5.45 -4.36
C ALA A 42 -13.35 4.61 -3.64
N PHE A 43 -13.50 4.44 -2.33
CA PHE A 43 -12.66 3.56 -1.51
C PHE A 43 -13.40 2.28 -1.14
N HIS A 44 -12.66 1.17 -1.05
CA HIS A 44 -13.23 -0.11 -0.72
C HIS A 44 -13.34 -0.31 0.80
N VAL A 45 -14.53 -0.66 1.30
CA VAL A 45 -14.78 -0.79 2.75
C VAL A 45 -13.91 -1.85 3.41
N ARG A 46 -13.67 -2.99 2.74
CA ARG A 46 -12.82 -4.07 3.28
C ARG A 46 -11.36 -3.68 3.38
N ASP A 47 -10.86 -2.83 2.47
CA ASP A 47 -9.49 -2.30 2.54
C ASP A 47 -9.34 -1.40 3.76
N GLY A 48 -10.30 -0.49 3.99
CA GLY A 48 -10.31 0.35 5.20
C GLY A 48 -10.36 -0.47 6.49
N HIS A 49 -11.19 -1.51 6.55
CA HIS A 49 -11.21 -2.42 7.70
C HIS A 49 -9.88 -3.16 7.87
N GLY A 50 -9.25 -3.60 6.77
CA GLY A 50 -7.92 -4.21 6.78
C GLY A 50 -6.86 -3.29 7.37
N ILE A 51 -6.84 -2.01 6.96
CA ILE A 51 -5.94 -0.99 7.50
C ILE A 51 -6.08 -0.88 9.03
N LYS A 52 -7.32 -0.82 9.53
CA LYS A 52 -7.58 -0.81 10.98
C LYS A 52 -7.06 -2.07 11.69
N LEU A 53 -7.20 -3.25 11.07
CA LEU A 53 -6.65 -4.50 11.61
C LEU A 53 -5.12 -4.49 11.65
N ALA A 54 -4.46 -3.98 10.60
CA ALA A 54 -3.01 -3.85 10.56
C ALA A 54 -2.51 -2.94 11.69
N GLN A 55 -3.11 -1.76 11.85
CA GLN A 55 -2.78 -0.81 12.91
C GLN A 55 -2.99 -1.40 14.31
N LYS A 56 -4.13 -2.07 14.55
CA LYS A 56 -4.40 -2.78 15.81
C LYS A 56 -3.37 -3.87 16.10
N SER A 57 -2.78 -4.45 15.07
CA SER A 57 -1.74 -5.48 15.18
C SER A 57 -0.33 -4.90 15.33
N GLY A 58 -0.17 -3.56 15.46
CA GLY A 58 1.11 -2.87 15.63
C GLY A 58 1.85 -2.59 14.32
N ILE A 59 1.19 -2.66 13.17
CA ILE A 59 1.77 -2.27 11.88
C ILE A 59 1.43 -0.81 11.63
N ILE A 60 2.43 0.03 11.39
CA ILE A 60 2.22 1.40 10.94
C ILE A 60 1.75 1.36 9.50
N VAL A 61 0.75 2.20 9.16
CA VAL A 61 0.27 2.36 7.78
C VAL A 61 0.49 3.80 7.35
N GLY A 62 1.02 4.00 6.15
CA GLY A 62 1.24 5.30 5.55
C GLY A 62 0.86 5.34 4.07
N ILE A 63 0.72 6.54 3.55
CA ILE A 63 0.36 6.84 2.16
C ILE A 63 1.47 7.66 1.52
N ILE A 64 1.90 7.25 0.32
CA ILE A 64 2.78 8.03 -0.55
C ILE A 64 2.12 8.08 -1.93
N THR A 65 1.65 9.26 -2.34
CA THR A 65 0.95 9.42 -3.63
C THR A 65 1.40 10.68 -4.37
N GLY A 66 1.45 10.60 -5.69
CA GLY A 66 1.90 11.70 -6.56
C GLY A 66 0.89 12.85 -6.64
N ARG A 67 -0.40 12.57 -6.55
CA ARG A 67 -1.46 13.58 -6.62
C ARG A 67 -1.76 14.18 -5.26
N LYS A 68 -2.40 15.37 -5.26
CA LYS A 68 -2.96 16.03 -4.07
C LYS A 68 -4.47 15.98 -4.15
N SER A 69 -5.12 15.54 -3.06
CA SER A 69 -6.58 15.40 -3.00
C SER A 69 -7.05 15.53 -1.55
N GLU A 70 -7.98 16.44 -1.30
CA GLU A 70 -8.57 16.55 0.05
C GLU A 70 -9.40 15.32 0.42
N VAL A 71 -9.97 14.62 -0.56
CA VAL A 71 -10.68 13.36 -0.34
C VAL A 71 -9.76 12.30 0.29
N VAL A 72 -8.48 12.28 -0.09
CA VAL A 72 -7.46 11.40 0.51
C VAL A 72 -7.19 11.78 1.97
N ASN A 73 -7.09 13.09 2.29
CA ASN A 73 -6.93 13.54 3.67
C ASN A 73 -8.13 13.14 4.55
N ILE A 74 -9.36 13.31 4.04
CA ILE A 74 -10.59 12.91 4.74
C ILE A 74 -10.54 11.41 5.03
N ARG A 75 -10.24 10.59 4.01
CA ARG A 75 -10.18 9.14 4.17
C ARG A 75 -9.08 8.69 5.12
N ALA A 76 -7.90 9.29 5.04
CA ALA A 76 -6.79 9.01 5.94
C ALA A 76 -7.13 9.31 7.39
N ARG A 77 -7.75 10.47 7.68
CA ARG A 77 -8.24 10.83 9.03
C ARG A 77 -9.25 9.82 9.56
N GLU A 78 -10.23 9.41 8.75
CA GLU A 78 -11.21 8.40 9.11
C GLU A 78 -10.53 7.06 9.48
N LEU A 79 -9.50 6.68 8.74
CA LEU A 79 -8.77 5.44 8.96
C LEU A 79 -7.69 5.57 10.06
N GLY A 80 -7.40 6.78 10.57
CA GLY A 80 -6.36 7.03 11.55
C GLY A 80 -4.95 6.85 10.99
N ILE A 81 -4.77 7.04 9.68
CA ILE A 81 -3.46 7.05 9.03
C ILE A 81 -2.82 8.42 9.30
N GLN A 82 -1.67 8.45 9.97
CA GLN A 82 -0.97 9.68 10.31
C GLN A 82 0.06 10.09 9.24
N GLU A 83 0.70 9.11 8.59
CA GLU A 83 1.67 9.34 7.54
C GLU A 83 0.97 9.48 6.20
N VAL A 84 0.71 10.72 5.77
CA VAL A 84 0.03 11.04 4.52
C VAL A 84 0.88 12.01 3.72
N HIS A 85 1.54 11.50 2.69
CA HIS A 85 2.46 12.24 1.84
C HIS A 85 1.89 12.33 0.44
N GLN A 86 1.29 13.46 0.13
CA GLN A 86 0.69 13.78 -1.16
C GLN A 86 1.59 14.72 -1.98
N GLY A 87 1.44 14.71 -3.31
CA GLY A 87 2.28 15.51 -4.21
C GLY A 87 3.73 15.00 -4.26
N ALA A 88 3.93 13.72 -3.94
CA ALA A 88 5.24 13.08 -3.93
C ALA A 88 5.65 12.69 -5.36
N HIS A 89 6.18 13.65 -6.12
CA HIS A 89 6.69 13.39 -7.48
C HIS A 89 7.90 12.46 -7.46
N GLU A 90 8.75 12.59 -6.45
CA GLU A 90 9.87 11.67 -6.17
C GLU A 90 9.52 10.84 -4.93
N LYS A 91 8.73 9.77 -5.12
CA LYS A 91 8.26 8.92 -4.03
C LYS A 91 9.39 8.32 -3.19
N ILE A 92 10.54 8.05 -3.81
CA ILE A 92 11.70 7.48 -3.11
C ILE A 92 12.27 8.42 -2.05
N ALA A 93 12.27 9.74 -2.27
CA ALA A 93 12.74 10.70 -1.27
C ALA A 93 11.84 10.71 -0.03
N VAL A 94 10.52 10.60 -0.22
CA VAL A 94 9.56 10.46 0.88
C VAL A 94 9.77 9.15 1.63
N TYR A 95 9.99 8.06 0.90
CA TYR A 95 10.31 6.76 1.49
C TYR A 95 11.55 6.84 2.39
N ASP A 96 12.65 7.42 1.89
CA ASP A 96 13.90 7.56 2.65
C ASP A 96 13.70 8.39 3.94
N ALA A 97 12.94 9.48 3.86
CA ALA A 97 12.61 10.30 5.04
C ALA A 97 11.80 9.51 6.09
N LEU A 98 10.84 8.69 5.65
CA LEU A 98 10.04 7.85 6.54
C LEU A 98 10.88 6.75 7.19
N ILE A 99 11.76 6.10 6.44
CA ILE A 99 12.67 5.08 6.99
C ILE A 99 13.57 5.69 8.06
N ALA A 100 14.15 6.86 7.79
CA ALA A 100 14.99 7.57 8.75
C ALA A 100 14.20 7.98 10.00
N LYS A 101 12.97 8.49 9.83
CA LYS A 101 12.09 8.91 10.93
C LYS A 101 11.77 7.78 11.90
N TYR A 102 11.48 6.58 11.39
CA TYR A 102 11.07 5.44 12.22
C TYR A 102 12.22 4.49 12.58
N GLY A 103 13.40 4.65 12.00
CA GLY A 103 14.54 3.77 12.20
C GLY A 103 14.30 2.34 11.68
N PHE A 104 13.44 2.16 10.67
CA PHE A 104 13.19 0.86 10.09
C PHE A 104 14.25 0.49 9.04
N ARG A 105 14.44 -0.81 8.86
CA ARG A 105 15.19 -1.36 7.74
C ARG A 105 14.25 -1.58 6.56
N ASP A 106 14.76 -1.49 5.35
CA ASP A 106 13.99 -1.78 4.12
C ASP A 106 13.26 -3.14 4.20
N SER A 107 13.89 -4.15 4.83
CA SER A 107 13.31 -5.49 5.04
C SER A 107 12.07 -5.52 5.94
N GLU A 108 11.78 -4.43 6.66
CA GLU A 108 10.63 -4.31 7.59
C GLU A 108 9.47 -3.52 6.96
N VAL A 109 9.62 -3.10 5.70
CA VAL A 109 8.63 -2.29 4.98
C VAL A 109 8.02 -3.09 3.85
N ALA A 110 6.69 -2.97 3.70
CA ALA A 110 5.95 -3.37 2.52
C ALA A 110 5.44 -2.13 1.79
N TYR A 111 5.42 -2.19 0.46
CA TYR A 111 4.83 -1.15 -0.37
C TYR A 111 3.86 -1.78 -1.38
N ILE A 112 2.68 -1.19 -1.53
CA ILE A 112 1.70 -1.55 -2.56
C ILE A 112 1.65 -0.42 -3.57
N GLY A 113 1.90 -0.74 -4.84
CA GLY A 113 1.88 0.19 -5.97
C GLY A 113 1.25 -0.43 -7.21
N ASP A 114 1.06 0.39 -8.23
CA ASP A 114 0.39 -0.01 -9.48
C ASP A 114 1.11 0.46 -10.75
N ASP A 115 2.01 1.44 -10.67
CA ASP A 115 2.60 2.06 -11.85
C ASP A 115 4.14 2.18 -11.74
N VAL A 116 4.79 2.46 -12.86
CA VAL A 116 6.25 2.55 -13.00
C VAL A 116 6.91 3.55 -12.06
N VAL A 117 6.19 4.55 -11.59
CA VAL A 117 6.66 5.53 -10.61
C VAL A 117 6.97 4.91 -9.24
N ASP A 118 6.50 3.68 -8.98
CA ASP A 118 6.71 2.93 -7.75
C ASP A 118 7.93 2.01 -7.79
N VAL A 119 8.54 1.83 -8.98
CA VAL A 119 9.61 0.85 -9.20
C VAL A 119 10.81 1.09 -8.28
N ASP A 120 11.19 2.35 -8.02
CA ASP A 120 12.34 2.63 -7.18
C ASP A 120 12.10 2.24 -5.71
N ILE A 121 10.87 2.38 -5.21
CA ILE A 121 10.50 1.86 -3.89
C ILE A 121 10.46 0.32 -3.93
N PHE A 122 9.92 -0.29 -4.99
CA PHE A 122 9.86 -1.76 -5.12
C PHE A 122 11.23 -2.42 -5.04
N LYS A 123 12.28 -1.77 -5.60
CA LYS A 123 13.66 -2.27 -5.52
C LYS A 123 14.24 -2.26 -4.11
N ARG A 124 13.69 -1.46 -3.22
CA ARG A 124 14.20 -1.23 -1.86
C ARG A 124 13.48 -2.07 -0.80
N VAL A 125 12.16 -2.08 -0.83
CA VAL A 125 11.34 -2.65 0.25
C VAL A 125 11.51 -4.16 0.43
N GLY A 126 11.28 -4.61 1.66
CA GLY A 126 11.29 -6.03 1.99
C GLY A 126 10.18 -6.83 1.29
N LEU A 127 9.03 -6.20 1.06
CA LEU A 127 7.90 -6.84 0.39
C LEU A 127 7.27 -5.85 -0.62
N ALA A 128 7.60 -6.02 -1.88
CA ALA A 128 7.03 -5.26 -2.99
C ALA A 128 5.77 -5.94 -3.53
N VAL A 129 4.67 -5.20 -3.61
CA VAL A 129 3.37 -5.75 -4.03
C VAL A 129 2.76 -4.91 -5.14
N ALA A 130 2.48 -5.53 -6.27
CA ALA A 130 1.71 -4.94 -7.37
C ALA A 130 0.25 -5.41 -7.30
N VAL A 131 -0.70 -4.52 -7.58
CA VAL A 131 -2.11 -4.91 -7.70
C VAL A 131 -2.37 -5.68 -9.01
N ALA A 132 -3.48 -6.42 -9.08
CA ALA A 132 -3.77 -7.30 -10.22
C ALA A 132 -3.81 -6.58 -11.56
N ASP A 133 -4.35 -5.37 -11.59
CA ASP A 133 -4.53 -4.49 -12.75
C ASP A 133 -3.42 -3.45 -12.93
N SER A 134 -2.32 -3.55 -12.16
CA SER A 134 -1.15 -2.68 -12.31
C SER A 134 -0.50 -2.78 -13.69
N ASP A 135 0.29 -1.77 -14.04
CA ASP A 135 1.08 -1.79 -15.26
C ASP A 135 1.95 -3.07 -15.35
N PRO A 136 1.99 -3.75 -16.52
CA PRO A 136 2.78 -4.96 -16.68
C PRO A 136 4.27 -4.80 -16.34
N ALA A 137 4.85 -3.61 -16.55
CA ALA A 137 6.26 -3.35 -16.29
C ALA A 137 6.60 -3.45 -14.78
N ILE A 138 5.70 -2.97 -13.90
CA ILE A 138 5.95 -3.03 -12.45
C ILE A 138 5.83 -4.45 -11.90
N LYS A 139 5.00 -5.30 -12.50
CA LYS A 139 4.78 -6.69 -12.03
C LYS A 139 6.08 -7.51 -11.97
N SER A 140 7.02 -7.22 -12.87
CA SER A 140 8.32 -7.91 -12.89
C SER A 140 9.19 -7.59 -11.66
N HIS A 141 8.97 -6.44 -11.03
CA HIS A 141 9.66 -5.99 -9.83
C HIS A 141 8.98 -6.40 -8.53
N ALA A 142 7.74 -6.88 -8.60
CA ALA A 142 6.96 -7.26 -7.43
C ALA A 142 7.34 -8.64 -6.86
N ASP A 143 7.24 -8.77 -5.54
CA ASP A 143 7.29 -10.06 -4.86
C ASP A 143 5.96 -10.80 -4.98
N ILE A 144 4.87 -10.02 -4.93
CA ILE A 144 3.48 -10.48 -5.02
C ILE A 144 2.77 -9.63 -6.06
N VAL A 145 1.95 -10.30 -6.89
CA VAL A 145 0.87 -9.64 -7.61
C VAL A 145 -0.42 -10.12 -6.95
N THR A 146 -1.27 -9.19 -6.51
CA THR A 146 -2.55 -9.52 -5.87
C THR A 146 -3.51 -10.19 -6.85
N ARG A 147 -4.55 -10.85 -6.34
CA ARG A 147 -5.66 -11.35 -7.15
C ARG A 147 -6.72 -10.28 -7.36
N ALA A 148 -6.89 -9.44 -6.32
CA ALA A 148 -7.82 -8.33 -6.36
C ALA A 148 -7.18 -7.13 -7.07
N GLU A 149 -7.97 -6.41 -7.83
CA GLU A 149 -7.62 -5.15 -8.48
C GLU A 149 -7.53 -4.02 -7.45
N GLY A 150 -6.91 -2.90 -7.84
CA GLY A 150 -6.89 -1.67 -7.07
C GLY A 150 -8.29 -1.19 -6.73
N GLY A 151 -8.49 -0.71 -5.48
CA GLY A 151 -9.80 -0.28 -4.99
C GLY A 151 -10.86 -1.38 -4.89
N ARG A 152 -10.47 -2.65 -5.01
CA ARG A 152 -11.40 -3.80 -4.98
C ARG A 152 -11.00 -4.88 -3.97
N GLY A 153 -10.24 -4.51 -2.95
CA GLY A 153 -9.85 -5.42 -1.87
C GLY A 153 -8.39 -5.86 -1.92
N SER A 154 -7.56 -5.30 -2.80
CA SER A 154 -6.13 -5.61 -2.93
C SER A 154 -5.35 -5.31 -1.65
N VAL A 155 -5.60 -4.16 -1.01
CA VAL A 155 -4.97 -3.78 0.26
C VAL A 155 -5.34 -4.78 1.36
N ARG A 156 -6.62 -5.19 1.43
CA ARG A 156 -7.08 -6.20 2.39
C ARG A 156 -6.40 -7.55 2.15
N GLU A 157 -6.22 -7.96 0.90
CA GLU A 157 -5.52 -9.21 0.55
C GLU A 157 -4.10 -9.21 1.11
N VAL A 158 -3.34 -8.14 0.88
CA VAL A 158 -1.96 -7.99 1.35
C VAL A 158 -1.89 -7.99 2.88
N ILE A 159 -2.75 -7.23 3.54
CA ILE A 159 -2.81 -7.20 5.01
C ILE A 159 -3.09 -8.59 5.58
N ASN A 160 -4.00 -9.34 4.98
CA ASN A 160 -4.26 -10.72 5.40
C ASN A 160 -3.03 -11.62 5.25
N ILE A 161 -2.23 -11.47 4.18
CA ILE A 161 -0.97 -12.20 3.99
C ILE A 161 0.01 -11.86 5.11
N ILE A 162 0.19 -10.57 5.42
CA ILE A 162 1.11 -10.11 6.46
C ILE A 162 0.67 -10.63 7.82
N LEU A 163 -0.57 -10.36 8.23
CA LEU A 163 -1.09 -10.75 9.55
C LEU A 163 -1.11 -12.27 9.74
N LYS A 164 -1.47 -13.04 8.69
CA LYS A 164 -1.40 -14.50 8.73
C LYS A 164 0.04 -15.00 8.90
N SER A 165 1.00 -14.37 8.22
CA SER A 165 2.42 -14.73 8.33
C SER A 165 2.98 -14.44 9.72
N GLN A 166 2.46 -13.41 10.40
CA GLN A 166 2.81 -13.02 11.76
C GLN A 166 2.02 -13.78 12.85
N GLY A 167 1.07 -14.64 12.47
CA GLY A 167 0.20 -15.33 13.44
C GLY A 167 -0.81 -14.41 14.14
N LYS A 168 -1.08 -13.23 13.56
CA LYS A 168 -1.96 -12.19 14.14
C LYS A 168 -3.34 -12.10 13.49
N LEU A 169 -3.60 -12.87 12.42
CA LEU A 169 -4.90 -12.88 11.78
C LEU A 169 -5.87 -13.72 12.62
N GLN A 170 -6.71 -13.04 13.40
CA GLN A 170 -7.85 -13.66 14.06
C GLN A 170 -9.02 -13.70 13.09
N VAL A 171 -9.40 -14.89 12.66
CA VAL A 171 -10.69 -15.16 12.03
C VAL A 171 -11.56 -15.74 13.14
N SER A 172 -12.28 -14.85 13.81
CA SER A 172 -13.36 -15.24 14.73
C SER A 172 -14.63 -15.51 13.92
#